data_616ae8a35a4f45ae641a49b76c2b0b14
#
_entry.id   616ae8a35a4f45ae641a49b76c2b0b14
#
_cell.length_a   1.000
_cell.length_b   1.000
_cell.length_c   1.000
_cell.angle_alpha   90.00
_cell.angle_beta   90.00
_cell.angle_gamma   90.00
#
_symmetry.space_group_name_H-M   'P 1'
#
loop_
_entity.id
_entity.type
_entity.pdbx_description
1 polymer ?
#
loop_
_entity_poly.entity_id
_entity_poly.type
_entity_poly.pdbx_seq_one_letter_code
_entity_poly.pdbx_strand_id
1 'polypeptide(L)'
;NKTMAFSHGDLLFVFNWHPSASIPNYEVRVRVPGRYRPILSTDERRFGGTERTDMRGQHFSYPVQGDELPRIRIYNTSRTATVFLREA
;
A
#
# COMPACT_ATOMS: atom_id res chain seq x y z
N ASN A 1 -7.39 14.44 6.39
CA ASN A 1 -6.63 13.25 6.08
C ASN A 1 -6.31 13.21 4.57
N LYS A 2 -5.05 12.99 4.25
CA LYS A 2 -4.59 13.04 2.87
C LYS A 2 -4.17 11.66 2.33
N THR A 3 -4.71 10.61 2.92
CA THR A 3 -4.43 9.25 2.46
C THR A 3 -5.72 8.56 2.07
N MET A 4 -5.62 7.62 1.15
CA MET A 4 -6.77 6.82 0.73
C MET A 4 -6.28 5.48 0.22
N ALA A 5 -7.08 4.44 0.44
CA ALA A 5 -6.80 3.12 -0.10
C ALA A 5 -8.11 2.47 -0.53
N PHE A 6 -8.09 1.76 -1.64
CA PHE A 6 -9.25 1.00 -2.08
C PHE A 6 -8.81 -0.21 -2.91
N SER A 7 -9.67 -1.22 -2.96
CA SER A 7 -9.41 -2.45 -3.70
C SER A 7 -10.28 -2.53 -4.95
N HIS A 8 -9.73 -3.13 -5.99
CA HIS A 8 -10.46 -3.48 -7.20
C HIS A 8 -9.94 -4.83 -7.67
N GLY A 9 -10.74 -5.88 -7.49
CA GLY A 9 -10.27 -7.24 -7.75
C GLY A 9 -9.11 -7.59 -6.84
N ASP A 10 -8.01 -8.06 -7.42
CA ASP A 10 -6.79 -8.38 -6.67
C ASP A 10 -5.82 -7.19 -6.58
N LEU A 11 -6.25 -6.02 -7.02
CA LEU A 11 -5.42 -4.82 -6.95
C LEU A 11 -5.82 -3.99 -5.75
N LEU A 12 -4.82 -3.47 -5.07
CA LEU A 12 -5.00 -2.53 -3.97
C LEU A 12 -4.30 -1.23 -4.34
N PHE A 13 -5.07 -0.13 -4.33
CA PHE A 13 -4.56 1.19 -4.66
C PHE A 13 -4.39 1.98 -3.38
N VAL A 14 -3.19 2.52 -3.16
CA VAL A 14 -2.89 3.30 -1.95
C VAL A 14 -2.32 4.65 -2.36
N PHE A 15 -2.91 5.71 -1.82
CA PHE A 15 -2.52 7.08 -2.13
C PHE A 15 -2.11 7.82 -0.88
N ASN A 16 -1.09 8.65 -1.01
CA ASN A 16 -0.73 9.61 0.03
C ASN A 16 -0.45 10.95 -0.64
N TRP A 17 -1.38 11.89 -0.47
CA TRP A 17 -1.25 13.23 -1.06
C TRP A 17 -0.57 14.23 -0.15
N HIS A 18 -0.12 13.80 1.01
CA HIS A 18 0.56 14.73 1.91
C HIS A 18 1.84 15.21 1.26
N PRO A 19 2.11 16.52 1.25
CA PRO A 19 3.28 17.05 0.54
C PRO A 19 4.61 16.62 1.10
N SER A 20 4.70 16.29 2.38
CA SER A 20 5.97 15.95 3.00
C SER A 20 5.92 14.80 4.01
N ALA A 21 4.75 14.37 4.45
CA ALA A 21 4.66 13.34 5.49
C ALA A 21 4.47 11.96 4.90
N SER A 22 5.46 11.09 5.08
CA SER A 22 5.32 9.66 4.84
C SER A 22 4.90 8.98 6.13
N ILE A 23 4.14 7.91 6.03
CA ILE A 23 3.56 7.25 7.20
C ILE A 23 4.13 5.84 7.30
N PRO A 24 5.02 5.58 8.28
CA PRO A 24 5.51 4.22 8.51
C PRO A 24 4.42 3.39 9.19
N ASN A 25 4.47 2.08 8.95
CA ASN A 25 3.51 1.14 9.54
C ASN A 25 2.06 1.53 9.29
N TYR A 26 1.77 2.06 8.10
CA TYR A 26 0.43 2.45 7.72
C TYR A 26 -0.41 1.20 7.55
N GLU A 27 -1.50 1.09 8.32
CA GLU A 27 -2.38 -0.06 8.26
C GLU A 27 -3.47 0.14 7.23
N VAL A 28 -3.63 -0.83 6.35
CA VAL A 28 -4.67 -0.80 5.32
C VAL A 28 -5.57 -2.02 5.51
N ARG A 29 -6.87 -1.80 5.65
CA ARG A 29 -7.85 -2.89 5.63
C ARG A 29 -7.94 -3.41 4.21
N VAL A 30 -7.84 -4.72 4.05
CA VAL A 30 -7.94 -5.36 2.75
C VAL A 30 -9.13 -6.31 2.75
N ARG A 31 -9.73 -6.51 1.59
CA ARG A 31 -10.94 -7.33 1.49
C ARG A 31 -10.66 -8.81 1.51
N VAL A 32 -9.49 -9.21 1.04
CA VAL A 32 -9.15 -10.62 0.88
C VAL A 32 -7.79 -10.86 1.52
N PRO A 33 -7.68 -11.87 2.38
CA PRO A 33 -6.39 -12.21 2.96
C PRO A 33 -5.45 -12.71 1.88
N GLY A 34 -4.16 -12.52 2.11
CA GLY A 34 -3.15 -12.99 1.18
C GLY A 34 -1.88 -12.19 1.29
N ARG A 35 -1.09 -12.32 0.26
CA ARG A 35 0.21 -11.68 0.13
C ARG A 35 0.07 -10.55 -0.88
N TYR A 36 0.46 -9.34 -0.47
CA TYR A 36 0.35 -8.15 -1.31
C TYR A 36 1.74 -7.70 -1.73
N ARG A 37 1.95 -7.58 -3.03
CA ARG A 37 3.22 -7.21 -3.61
C ARG A 37 3.07 -5.91 -4.39
N PRO A 38 3.90 -4.89 -4.16
CA PRO A 38 3.82 -3.66 -4.95
C PRO A 38 4.26 -3.95 -6.38
N ILE A 39 3.48 -3.49 -7.36
CA ILE A 39 3.77 -3.70 -8.77
C ILE A 39 3.97 -2.39 -9.52
N LEU A 40 3.51 -1.27 -8.95
CA LEU A 40 3.62 0.03 -9.60
C LEU A 40 3.59 1.11 -8.54
N SER A 41 4.44 2.12 -8.68
CA SER A 41 4.42 3.29 -7.82
C SER A 41 4.86 4.51 -8.60
N THR A 42 4.20 5.63 -8.37
CA THR A 42 4.62 6.90 -8.96
C THR A 42 5.96 7.37 -8.40
N ASP A 43 6.45 6.75 -7.33
CA ASP A 43 7.76 7.04 -6.75
C ASP A 43 8.91 6.36 -7.50
N GLU A 44 8.62 5.50 -8.47
CA GLU A 44 9.66 4.86 -9.26
C GLU A 44 10.37 5.88 -10.15
N ARG A 45 11.66 5.67 -10.34
CA ARG A 45 12.49 6.59 -11.12
C ARG A 45 11.97 6.78 -12.55
N ARG A 46 11.41 5.73 -13.16
CA ARG A 46 10.87 5.81 -14.52
C ARG A 46 9.70 6.79 -14.64
N PHE A 47 9.10 7.18 -13.51
CA PHE A 47 8.03 8.18 -13.46
C PHE A 47 8.49 9.49 -12.82
N GLY A 48 9.81 9.69 -12.71
CA GLY A 48 10.34 10.90 -12.09
C GLY A 48 10.39 10.88 -10.58
N GLY A 49 10.14 9.72 -9.97
CA GLY A 49 10.18 9.59 -8.52
C GLY A 49 11.59 9.45 -7.97
N THR A 50 11.69 9.35 -6.65
CA THR A 50 12.95 9.27 -5.92
C THR A 50 13.24 7.88 -5.35
N GLU A 51 12.41 6.91 -5.68
CA GLU A 51 12.58 5.51 -5.25
C GLU A 51 12.62 5.32 -3.73
N ARG A 52 11.80 6.08 -3.01
CA ARG A 52 11.67 5.92 -1.56
C ARG A 52 10.79 4.73 -1.18
N THR A 53 9.96 4.25 -2.11
CA THR A 53 9.08 3.12 -1.90
C THR A 53 9.81 1.84 -2.26
N ASP A 54 9.81 0.87 -1.33
CA ASP A 54 10.42 -0.44 -1.58
C ASP A 54 9.47 -1.28 -2.44
N MET A 55 9.86 -1.52 -3.68
CA MET A 55 9.06 -2.29 -4.64
C MET A 55 9.35 -3.79 -4.59
N ARG A 56 10.27 -4.23 -3.74
CA ARG A 56 10.69 -5.63 -3.68
C ARG A 56 10.04 -6.39 -2.54
N GLY A 57 9.48 -5.69 -1.56
CA GLY A 57 8.91 -6.30 -0.39
C GLY A 57 7.59 -6.99 -0.67
N GLN A 58 7.21 -7.88 0.22
CA GLN A 58 5.90 -8.51 0.24
C GLN A 58 5.25 -8.23 1.57
N HIS A 59 3.95 -7.98 1.55
CA HIS A 59 3.20 -7.62 2.74
C HIS A 59 2.12 -8.67 2.97
N PHE A 60 2.24 -9.43 4.04
CA PHE A 60 1.29 -10.47 4.37
C PHE A 60 0.17 -9.89 5.20
N SER A 61 -1.07 -10.23 4.84
CA SER A 61 -2.21 -9.80 5.63
C SER A 61 -2.20 -10.51 6.99
N TYR A 62 -2.77 -9.83 7.99
CA TYR A 62 -2.91 -10.38 9.33
C TYR A 62 -4.29 -10.07 9.86
N PRO A 63 -4.85 -10.96 10.69
CA PRO A 63 -6.16 -10.71 11.27
C PRO A 63 -6.08 -9.69 12.40
N VAL A 64 -7.17 -8.98 12.63
CA VAL A 64 -7.30 -8.06 13.74
C VAL A 64 -8.53 -8.49 14.54
N GLN A 65 -8.35 -8.68 15.84
CA GLN A 65 -9.44 -9.09 16.71
C GLN A 65 -10.56 -8.04 16.66
N GLY A 66 -11.79 -8.51 16.46
CA GLY A 66 -12.95 -7.62 16.39
C GLY A 66 -13.22 -7.04 15.01
N ASP A 67 -12.39 -7.36 14.01
CA ASP A 67 -12.59 -6.93 12.64
C ASP A 67 -12.67 -8.15 11.73
N GLU A 68 -13.67 -8.19 10.87
CA GLU A 68 -13.85 -9.29 9.91
C GLU A 68 -12.83 -9.22 8.78
N LEU A 69 -12.26 -8.04 8.53
CA LEU A 69 -11.32 -7.85 7.44
C LEU A 69 -9.89 -7.83 7.95
N PRO A 70 -8.98 -8.48 7.23
CA PRO A 70 -7.57 -8.44 7.57
C PRO A 70 -6.95 -7.10 7.20
N ARG A 71 -5.70 -6.90 7.63
CA ARG A 71 -4.95 -5.68 7.33
C ARG A 71 -3.56 -6.04 6.84
N ILE A 72 -2.95 -5.10 6.12
CA ILE A 72 -1.51 -5.13 5.82
C ILE A 72 -0.89 -3.85 6.37
N ARG A 73 0.42 -3.90 6.60
CA ARG A 73 1.20 -2.72 7.00
C ARG A 73 2.18 -2.38 5.91
N ILE A 74 2.23 -1.12 5.56
CA ILE A 74 3.13 -0.62 4.52
C ILE A 74 3.76 0.68 4.96
N TYR A 75 4.85 1.08 4.30
CA TYR A 75 5.38 2.42 4.40
C TYR A 75 4.68 3.26 3.33
N ASN A 76 3.83 4.19 3.74
CA ASN A 76 3.05 5.00 2.81
C ASN A 76 3.80 6.28 2.49
N THR A 77 4.51 6.26 1.36
CA THR A 77 5.40 7.35 0.94
C THR A 77 4.58 8.58 0.55
N SER A 78 5.05 9.75 1.00
CA SER A 78 4.38 11.01 0.69
C SER A 78 4.35 11.28 -0.82
N ARG A 79 3.28 11.89 -1.29
CA ARG A 79 3.06 12.29 -2.68
C ARG A 79 3.18 11.12 -3.66
N THR A 80 2.65 9.97 -3.28
CA THR A 80 2.71 8.79 -4.13
C THR A 80 1.37 8.12 -4.30
N ALA A 81 1.25 7.39 -5.40
CA ALA A 81 0.21 6.39 -5.61
C ALA A 81 0.93 5.07 -5.87
N THR A 82 0.56 4.04 -5.13
CA THR A 82 1.18 2.72 -5.25
C THR A 82 0.09 1.67 -5.44
N VAL A 83 0.33 0.74 -6.35
CA VAL A 83 -0.58 -0.35 -6.64
C VAL A 83 0.06 -1.65 -6.17
N PHE A 84 -0.70 -2.41 -5.40
CA PHE A 84 -0.29 -3.73 -4.91
C PHE A 84 -1.13 -4.80 -5.58
N LEU A 85 -0.50 -5.93 -5.90
CA LEU A 85 -1.18 -7.11 -6.41
C LEU A 85 -1.27 -8.15 -5.30
N ARG A 86 -2.49 -8.64 -5.04
CA ARG A 86 -2.68 -9.74 -4.10
C ARG A 86 -2.39 -11.06 -4.78
N GLU A 87 -1.58 -11.87 -4.12
CA GLU A 87 -1.28 -13.23 -4.54
C GLU A 87 -1.66 -14.20 -3.43
N ALA A 88 -2.16 -15.34 -3.84
CA ALA A 88 -2.57 -16.35 -2.86
C ALA A 88 -1.38 -16.99 -2.15
#